data_ae0543544ac6503fc705e12ebd09a538
#
_entry.id   ae0543544ac6503fc705e12ebd09a538
#
_cell.length_a   1.000
_cell.length_b   1.000
_cell.length_c   1.000
_cell.angle_alpha   90.00
_cell.angle_beta   90.00
_cell.angle_gamma   90.00
#
_symmetry.space_group_name_H-M   'P 1'
#
loop_
_entity.id
_entity.type
_entity.pdbx_description
1 polymer ?
#
loop_
_entity_poly.entity_id
_entity_poly.type
_entity_poly.pdbx_seq_one_letter_code
_entity_poly.pdbx_strand_id
1 'polypeptide(L)'
;LLIVSSFGKYIKRKGSIFAHIYKKMSDPYNKHLADNIKSVLSEIGENPDREGLLKTPERVAKSMDFLTNGYKQNPAEILKSAMFAEEYSQMVLVKDIEIYSLCEHHMLPFFGKAHIAYIPNGHIVGLSKIPKIVDVFSRRLQVQERLTDEIKDCLQDTLNPKGVAVVIAAQHLCMQMRGVQKQHSSTTTSAFSGIFLKDEKTRSEFMTLIQ
;
A
#
# COMPACT_ATOMS: atom_id res chain seq x y z
N LEU A 1 -15.47 -40.40 33.92
CA LEU A 1 -14.34 -40.80 32.98
C LEU A 1 -14.45 -40.19 31.59
N LEU A 2 -15.55 -39.51 31.21
CA LEU A 2 -15.78 -38.92 29.85
C LEU A 2 -15.36 -37.45 29.74
N ILE A 3 -15.06 -36.71 30.80
CA ILE A 3 -14.71 -35.29 30.76
C ILE A 3 -13.21 -35.05 30.54
N VAL A 4 -12.34 -36.03 30.85
CA VAL A 4 -10.89 -35.88 30.72
C VAL A 4 -10.42 -36.08 29.25
N SER A 5 -11.20 -36.80 28.44
CA SER A 5 -10.83 -37.08 27.04
C SER A 5 -11.07 -35.89 26.09
N SER A 6 -12.05 -35.02 26.40
CA SER A 6 -12.34 -33.82 25.57
C SER A 6 -11.37 -32.67 25.83
N PHE A 7 -10.89 -32.54 27.08
CA PHE A 7 -9.89 -31.50 27.42
C PHE A 7 -8.52 -31.78 26.82
N GLY A 8 -8.10 -33.05 26.76
CA GLY A 8 -6.85 -33.46 26.12
C GLY A 8 -6.83 -33.22 24.60
N LYS A 9 -7.98 -33.41 23.91
CA LYS A 9 -8.12 -33.09 22.48
C LYS A 9 -8.14 -31.59 22.20
N TYR A 10 -8.70 -30.79 23.12
CA TYR A 10 -8.73 -29.32 23.00
C TYR A 10 -7.35 -28.70 23.18
N ILE A 11 -6.55 -29.19 24.13
CA ILE A 11 -5.17 -28.73 24.36
C ILE A 11 -4.26 -29.16 23.19
N LYS A 12 -4.40 -30.38 22.66
CA LYS A 12 -3.64 -30.83 21.46
C LYS A 12 -3.98 -29.99 20.22
N ARG A 13 -5.27 -29.62 20.02
CA ARG A 13 -5.67 -28.74 18.91
C ARG A 13 -5.13 -27.32 19.03
N LYS A 14 -5.18 -26.72 20.24
CA LYS A 14 -4.59 -25.40 20.49
C LYS A 14 -3.05 -25.42 20.37
N GLY A 15 -2.39 -26.44 20.87
CA GLY A 15 -0.94 -26.64 20.72
C GLY A 15 -0.52 -26.74 19.26
N SER A 16 -1.32 -27.44 18.42
CA SER A 16 -1.08 -27.55 16.97
C SER A 16 -1.27 -26.19 16.27
N ILE A 17 -2.29 -25.42 16.64
CA ILE A 17 -2.52 -24.07 16.06
C ILE A 17 -1.43 -23.10 16.51
N PHE A 18 -1.06 -23.10 17.79
CA PHE A 18 0.03 -22.26 18.31
C PHE A 18 1.39 -22.66 17.70
N ALA A 19 1.68 -23.94 17.55
CA ALA A 19 2.90 -24.40 16.89
C ALA A 19 2.91 -24.01 15.39
N HIS A 20 1.77 -24.06 14.71
CA HIS A 20 1.65 -23.63 13.32
C HIS A 20 1.81 -22.11 13.17
N ILE A 21 1.21 -21.32 14.08
CA ILE A 21 1.39 -19.87 14.12
C ILE A 21 2.84 -19.50 14.46
N TYR A 22 3.46 -20.16 15.43
CA TYR A 22 4.85 -19.92 15.83
C TYR A 22 5.84 -20.28 14.70
N LYS A 23 5.60 -21.41 14.02
CA LYS A 23 6.38 -21.82 12.84
C LYS A 23 6.20 -20.83 11.67
N LYS A 24 4.99 -20.30 11.47
CA LYS A 24 4.72 -19.27 10.45
C LYS A 24 5.40 -17.93 10.76
N MET A 25 5.65 -17.62 12.05
CA MET A 25 6.39 -16.42 12.50
C MET A 25 7.91 -16.60 12.46
N SER A 26 8.41 -17.83 12.45
CA SER A 26 9.86 -18.16 12.40
C SER A 26 10.40 -18.42 11.01
N ASP A 27 9.53 -18.66 10.02
CA ASP A 27 9.96 -18.82 8.63
C ASP A 27 10.31 -17.44 8.03
N PRO A 28 11.50 -17.29 7.45
CA PRO A 28 11.96 -16.02 6.87
C PRO A 28 11.14 -15.58 5.64
N TYR A 29 10.20 -16.37 5.19
CA TYR A 29 9.28 -16.11 4.07
C TYR A 29 8.08 -17.07 4.10
N ASN A 30 7.03 -16.72 3.34
CA ASN A 30 5.85 -17.56 3.19
C ASN A 30 6.18 -18.77 2.30
N LYS A 31 6.41 -19.93 2.92
CA LYS A 31 6.78 -21.16 2.21
C LYS A 31 5.69 -21.62 1.24
N HIS A 32 4.39 -21.55 1.60
CA HIS A 32 3.31 -21.93 0.70
C HIS A 32 3.28 -21.06 -0.56
N LEU A 33 3.55 -19.76 -0.42
CA LEU A 33 3.66 -18.87 -1.58
C LEU A 33 4.85 -19.27 -2.44
N ALA A 34 6.00 -19.60 -1.85
CA ALA A 34 7.17 -20.06 -2.61
C ALA A 34 6.88 -21.36 -3.36
N ASP A 35 6.20 -22.34 -2.72
CA ASP A 35 5.80 -23.59 -3.38
C ASP A 35 4.88 -23.34 -4.58
N ASN A 36 3.91 -22.42 -4.44
CA ASN A 36 3.05 -22.00 -5.54
C ASN A 36 3.84 -21.32 -6.68
N ILE A 37 4.82 -20.48 -6.36
CA ILE A 37 5.69 -19.87 -7.39
C ILE A 37 6.54 -20.92 -8.11
N LYS A 38 7.02 -21.96 -7.41
CA LYS A 38 7.71 -23.07 -8.05
C LYS A 38 6.80 -23.78 -9.07
N SER A 39 5.53 -24.00 -8.71
CA SER A 39 4.53 -24.57 -9.63
C SER A 39 4.29 -23.65 -10.85
N VAL A 40 4.15 -22.33 -10.62
CA VAL A 40 3.99 -21.36 -11.72
C VAL A 40 5.18 -21.43 -12.69
N LEU A 41 6.42 -21.54 -12.20
CA LEU A 41 7.61 -21.66 -13.06
C LEU A 41 7.51 -22.88 -13.98
N SER A 42 7.04 -24.03 -13.47
CA SER A 42 6.83 -25.23 -14.28
C SER A 42 5.69 -25.04 -15.30
N GLU A 43 4.59 -24.44 -14.89
CA GLU A 43 3.39 -24.24 -15.76
C GLU A 43 3.69 -23.28 -16.93
N ILE A 44 4.58 -22.31 -16.78
CA ILE A 44 5.01 -21.44 -17.88
C ILE A 44 6.09 -22.08 -18.77
N GLY A 45 6.44 -23.34 -18.54
CA GLY A 45 7.41 -24.11 -19.35
C GLY A 45 8.86 -23.95 -18.92
N GLU A 46 9.13 -23.40 -17.75
CA GLU A 46 10.50 -23.22 -17.23
C GLU A 46 10.92 -24.40 -16.37
N ASN A 47 12.23 -24.68 -16.28
CA ASN A 47 12.77 -25.66 -15.35
C ASN A 47 13.10 -25.00 -14.00
N PRO A 48 12.27 -25.18 -12.95
CA PRO A 48 12.48 -24.55 -11.66
C PRO A 48 13.73 -25.02 -10.92
N ASP A 49 14.30 -26.16 -11.31
CA ASP A 49 15.46 -26.78 -10.67
C ASP A 49 16.79 -26.38 -11.33
N ARG A 50 16.78 -25.57 -12.40
CA ARG A 50 18.00 -25.00 -12.96
C ARG A 50 18.63 -23.99 -12.00
N GLU A 51 19.96 -23.89 -11.98
CA GLU A 51 20.75 -23.10 -11.02
C GLU A 51 20.22 -21.68 -10.80
N GLY A 52 19.90 -20.94 -11.88
CA GLY A 52 19.41 -19.56 -11.80
C GLY A 52 18.04 -19.42 -11.14
N LEU A 53 17.21 -20.47 -11.09
CA LEU A 53 15.85 -20.46 -10.54
C LEU A 53 15.70 -21.11 -9.16
N LEU A 54 16.72 -21.82 -8.65
CA LEU A 54 16.64 -22.52 -7.37
C LEU A 54 16.14 -21.64 -6.21
N LYS A 55 16.53 -20.37 -6.18
CA LYS A 55 16.14 -19.41 -5.14
C LYS A 55 15.01 -18.48 -5.57
N THR A 56 14.49 -18.59 -6.78
CA THR A 56 13.45 -17.68 -7.30
C THR A 56 12.15 -17.79 -6.52
N PRO A 57 11.63 -18.99 -6.18
CA PRO A 57 10.42 -19.10 -5.39
C PRO A 57 10.48 -18.35 -4.05
N GLU A 58 11.57 -18.51 -3.31
CA GLU A 58 11.80 -17.80 -2.05
C GLU A 58 11.91 -16.29 -2.25
N ARG A 59 12.67 -15.84 -3.26
CA ARG A 59 12.86 -14.41 -3.56
C ARG A 59 11.54 -13.74 -3.94
N VAL A 60 10.72 -14.40 -4.75
CA VAL A 60 9.41 -13.89 -5.14
C VAL A 60 8.48 -13.83 -3.93
N ALA A 61 8.45 -14.86 -3.08
CA ALA A 61 7.64 -14.86 -1.87
C ALA A 61 8.00 -13.69 -0.93
N LYS A 62 9.29 -13.40 -0.73
CA LYS A 62 9.76 -12.25 0.04
C LYS A 62 9.38 -10.92 -0.61
N SER A 63 9.52 -10.81 -1.93
CA SER A 63 9.15 -9.60 -2.67
C SER A 63 7.65 -9.31 -2.56
N MET A 64 6.82 -10.34 -2.71
CA MET A 64 5.37 -10.22 -2.57
C MET A 64 4.96 -9.81 -1.15
N ASP A 65 5.59 -10.38 -0.11
CA ASP A 65 5.33 -9.97 1.27
C ASP A 65 5.68 -8.49 1.51
N PHE A 66 6.78 -8.01 0.96
CA PHE A 66 7.17 -6.60 1.00
C PHE A 66 6.20 -5.71 0.22
N LEU A 67 5.86 -6.08 -1.01
CA LEU A 67 5.01 -5.30 -1.91
C LEU A 67 3.53 -5.28 -1.47
N THR A 68 3.14 -6.15 -0.53
CA THR A 68 1.77 -6.23 0.00
C THR A 68 1.70 -6.02 1.51
N ASN A 69 2.75 -5.50 2.13
CA ASN A 69 2.80 -5.31 3.58
C ASN A 69 1.85 -4.22 4.10
N GLY A 70 1.33 -3.38 3.23
CA GLY A 70 0.33 -2.37 3.55
C GLY A 70 -0.97 -2.94 4.10
N TYR A 71 -1.31 -4.20 3.77
CA TYR A 71 -2.45 -4.89 4.38
C TYR A 71 -2.29 -5.17 5.88
N LYS A 72 -1.06 -5.14 6.39
CA LYS A 72 -0.72 -5.43 7.79
C LYS A 72 -0.59 -4.18 8.65
N GLN A 73 -0.78 -3.00 8.08
CA GLN A 73 -0.55 -1.72 8.74
C GLN A 73 -1.84 -0.90 8.87
N ASN A 74 -1.92 -0.11 9.93
CA ASN A 74 -3.02 0.82 10.15
C ASN A 74 -2.56 2.26 9.87
N PRO A 75 -2.98 2.87 8.75
CA PRO A 75 -2.53 4.21 8.37
C PRO A 75 -3.03 5.30 9.32
N ALA A 76 -4.22 5.15 9.92
CA ALA A 76 -4.75 6.13 10.87
C ALA A 76 -3.90 6.18 12.15
N GLU A 77 -3.42 5.04 12.65
CA GLU A 77 -2.52 5.00 13.82
C GLU A 77 -1.17 5.64 13.50
N ILE A 78 -0.67 5.46 12.27
CA ILE A 78 0.57 6.11 11.82
C ILE A 78 0.43 7.64 11.87
N LEU A 79 -0.68 8.19 11.39
CA LEU A 79 -0.94 9.64 11.45
C LEU A 79 -1.07 10.11 12.91
N LYS A 80 -1.92 9.45 13.71
CA LYS A 80 -2.16 9.81 15.11
C LYS A 80 -0.91 9.80 15.96
N SER A 81 0.07 8.95 15.63
CA SER A 81 1.32 8.83 16.39
C SER A 81 2.21 10.09 16.34
N ALA A 82 1.91 11.07 15.48
CA ALA A 82 2.66 12.31 15.36
C ALA A 82 1.76 13.49 14.95
N MET A 83 0.57 13.56 15.53
CA MET A 83 -0.30 14.74 15.47
C MET A 83 0.11 15.72 16.56
N PHE A 84 0.13 17.02 16.22
CA PHE A 84 0.47 18.11 17.11
C PHE A 84 -0.58 19.18 17.02
N ALA A 85 -0.96 19.78 18.17
CA ALA A 85 -1.77 20.98 18.19
C ALA A 85 -0.91 22.17 17.66
N GLU A 86 -1.38 22.83 16.62
CA GLU A 86 -0.69 23.96 15.99
C GLU A 86 -1.69 24.87 15.28
N GLU A 87 -1.63 26.15 15.54
CA GLU A 87 -2.47 27.16 14.89
C GLU A 87 -1.88 27.59 13.54
N TYR A 88 -1.79 26.64 12.62
CA TYR A 88 -1.39 26.89 11.25
C TYR A 88 -2.59 26.75 10.31
N SER A 89 -2.81 27.75 9.45
CA SER A 89 -4.00 27.83 8.62
C SER A 89 -3.73 27.85 7.11
N GLN A 90 -2.46 27.77 6.71
CA GLN A 90 -2.06 27.73 5.31
C GLN A 90 -1.94 26.30 4.82
N MET A 91 -1.80 26.14 3.50
CA MET A 91 -1.59 24.84 2.87
C MET A 91 -0.26 24.22 3.32
N VAL A 92 -0.31 22.97 3.75
CA VAL A 92 0.86 22.11 3.91
C VAL A 92 0.92 21.18 2.72
N LEU A 93 1.98 21.24 1.93
CA LEU A 93 2.19 20.44 0.73
C LEU A 93 3.43 19.54 0.89
N VAL A 94 3.26 18.27 0.65
CA VAL A 94 4.34 17.30 0.45
C VAL A 94 4.23 16.76 -0.98
N LYS A 95 5.22 17.07 -1.81
CA LYS A 95 5.22 16.70 -3.23
C LYS A 95 6.33 15.71 -3.57
N ASP A 96 6.23 15.14 -4.76
CA ASP A 96 7.20 14.19 -5.32
C ASP A 96 7.39 12.92 -4.46
N ILE A 97 6.35 12.49 -3.76
CA ILE A 97 6.37 11.25 -3.00
C ILE A 97 6.35 10.08 -3.99
N GLU A 98 7.42 9.31 -4.03
CA GLU A 98 7.50 8.13 -4.90
C GLU A 98 6.47 7.08 -4.49
N ILE A 99 5.81 6.49 -5.47
CA ILE A 99 4.89 5.37 -5.28
C ILE A 99 5.32 4.15 -6.10
N TYR A 100 5.18 2.98 -5.50
CA TYR A 100 5.34 1.68 -6.14
C TYR A 100 4.19 0.79 -5.69
N SER A 101 3.36 0.35 -6.61
CA SER A 101 2.17 -0.46 -6.33
C SER A 101 2.01 -1.59 -7.34
N LEU A 102 1.12 -2.53 -7.06
CA LEU A 102 0.76 -3.61 -7.97
C LEU A 102 -0.67 -3.43 -8.46
N CYS A 103 -0.84 -3.43 -9.79
CA CYS A 103 -2.16 -3.42 -10.42
C CYS A 103 -2.94 -4.68 -10.00
N GLU A 104 -4.12 -4.54 -9.44
CA GLU A 104 -4.93 -5.67 -8.97
C GLU A 104 -5.38 -6.62 -10.08
N HIS A 105 -5.50 -6.10 -11.32
CA HIS A 105 -5.95 -6.92 -12.45
C HIS A 105 -4.87 -7.85 -13.01
N HIS A 106 -3.58 -7.49 -12.87
CA HIS A 106 -2.50 -8.21 -13.53
C HIS A 106 -1.31 -8.53 -12.61
N MET A 107 -1.30 -8.02 -11.37
CA MET A 107 -0.16 -8.08 -10.45
C MET A 107 1.14 -7.50 -11.05
N LEU A 108 1.03 -6.67 -12.08
CA LEU A 108 2.16 -5.95 -12.65
C LEU A 108 2.31 -4.57 -11.98
N PRO A 109 3.55 -4.07 -11.84
CA PRO A 109 3.80 -2.80 -11.19
C PRO A 109 3.17 -1.61 -11.93
N PHE A 110 2.73 -0.63 -11.16
CA PHE A 110 2.64 0.75 -11.58
C PHE A 110 3.39 1.63 -10.56
N PHE A 111 4.00 2.68 -11.04
CA PHE A 111 4.87 3.52 -10.23
C PHE A 111 4.85 4.96 -10.74
N GLY A 112 5.15 5.88 -9.85
CA GLY A 112 5.11 7.30 -10.17
C GLY A 112 5.29 8.17 -8.95
N LYS A 113 4.56 9.29 -8.91
CA LYS A 113 4.66 10.28 -7.85
C LYS A 113 3.28 10.67 -7.34
N ALA A 114 3.18 10.88 -6.04
CA ALA A 114 2.03 11.45 -5.36
C ALA A 114 2.38 12.86 -4.84
N HIS A 115 1.42 13.77 -4.92
CA HIS A 115 1.45 15.10 -4.35
C HIS A 115 0.27 15.24 -3.43
N ILE A 116 0.52 15.61 -2.18
CA ILE A 116 -0.49 15.62 -1.13
C ILE A 116 -0.45 16.96 -0.42
N ALA A 117 -1.59 17.63 -0.37
CA ALA A 117 -1.74 18.83 0.43
C ALA A 117 -2.93 18.71 1.40
N TYR A 118 -2.83 19.40 2.52
CA TYR A 118 -3.96 19.61 3.41
C TYR A 118 -3.89 21.00 4.03
N ILE A 119 -5.05 21.55 4.42
CA ILE A 119 -5.11 22.79 5.20
C ILE A 119 -5.52 22.43 6.62
N PRO A 120 -4.63 22.64 7.61
CA PRO A 120 -4.88 22.25 8.98
C PRO A 120 -6.13 22.90 9.60
N ASN A 121 -6.67 22.24 10.61
CA ASN A 121 -7.76 22.71 11.44
C ASN A 121 -7.41 22.47 12.92
N GLY A 122 -6.47 23.27 13.44
CA GLY A 122 -5.97 23.17 14.82
C GLY A 122 -4.93 22.08 15.07
N HIS A 123 -4.68 21.20 14.08
CA HIS A 123 -3.66 20.13 14.21
C HIS A 123 -2.86 19.99 12.93
N ILE A 124 -1.57 19.74 13.09
CA ILE A 124 -0.69 19.32 12.01
C ILE A 124 -0.17 17.90 12.28
N VAL A 125 0.39 17.29 11.25
CA VAL A 125 1.03 15.98 11.35
C VAL A 125 2.49 16.05 10.94
N GLY A 126 3.35 15.28 11.59
CA GLY A 126 4.76 15.19 11.22
C GLY A 126 4.90 14.79 9.75
N LEU A 127 5.65 15.60 8.97
CA LEU A 127 5.75 15.49 7.51
C LEU A 127 6.12 14.08 7.04
N SER A 128 6.95 13.36 7.79
CA SER A 128 7.34 11.97 7.48
C SER A 128 6.19 10.96 7.54
N LYS A 129 5.04 11.31 8.13
CA LYS A 129 3.88 10.42 8.20
C LYS A 129 3.10 10.39 6.89
N ILE A 130 3.14 11.48 6.14
CA ILE A 130 2.49 11.56 4.82
C ILE A 130 3.05 10.52 3.85
N PRO A 131 4.36 10.44 3.56
CA PRO A 131 4.92 9.37 2.74
C PRO A 131 4.66 7.96 3.29
N LYS A 132 4.66 7.80 4.63
CA LYS A 132 4.39 6.49 5.23
C LYS A 132 2.98 5.97 4.95
N ILE A 133 1.96 6.81 5.02
CA ILE A 133 0.60 6.37 4.66
C ILE A 133 0.46 6.12 3.16
N VAL A 134 1.15 6.89 2.32
CA VAL A 134 1.23 6.60 0.89
C VAL A 134 1.78 5.19 0.66
N ASP A 135 2.86 4.82 1.34
CA ASP A 135 3.42 3.47 1.29
C ASP A 135 2.41 2.40 1.75
N VAL A 136 1.68 2.64 2.85
CA VAL A 136 0.68 1.70 3.37
C VAL A 136 -0.40 1.40 2.33
N PHE A 137 -0.89 2.41 1.62
CA PHE A 137 -1.91 2.22 0.59
C PHE A 137 -1.32 1.71 -0.73
N SER A 138 -0.11 2.13 -1.11
CA SER A 138 0.57 1.67 -2.32
C SER A 138 1.02 0.21 -2.23
N ARG A 139 1.43 -0.26 -1.04
CA ARG A 139 1.86 -1.65 -0.81
C ARG A 139 0.67 -2.60 -0.65
N ARG A 140 -0.22 -2.59 -1.64
CA ARG A 140 -1.42 -3.43 -1.78
C ARG A 140 -1.65 -3.74 -3.25
N LEU A 141 -2.61 -4.62 -3.56
CA LEU A 141 -3.15 -4.72 -4.91
C LEU A 141 -4.12 -3.55 -5.10
N GLN A 142 -3.86 -2.69 -6.10
CA GLN A 142 -4.57 -1.42 -6.25
C GLN A 142 -5.03 -1.15 -7.69
N VAL A 143 -6.03 -0.28 -7.79
CA VAL A 143 -6.24 0.61 -8.93
C VAL A 143 -5.88 2.03 -8.51
N GLN A 144 -5.35 2.83 -9.43
CA GLN A 144 -4.80 4.15 -9.11
C GLN A 144 -5.88 5.09 -8.56
N GLU A 145 -7.10 5.01 -9.05
CA GLU A 145 -8.25 5.80 -8.60
C GLU A 145 -8.56 5.55 -7.13
N ARG A 146 -8.66 4.28 -6.73
CA ARG A 146 -8.91 3.89 -5.33
C ARG A 146 -7.73 4.28 -4.43
N LEU A 147 -6.49 4.08 -4.86
CA LEU A 147 -5.31 4.51 -4.13
C LEU A 147 -5.37 6.01 -3.80
N THR A 148 -5.78 6.82 -4.79
CA THR A 148 -5.88 8.28 -4.65
C THR A 148 -6.95 8.66 -3.63
N ASP A 149 -8.13 8.02 -3.70
CA ASP A 149 -9.24 8.28 -2.78
C ASP A 149 -8.94 7.77 -1.36
N GLU A 150 -8.39 6.57 -1.20
CA GLU A 150 -8.05 6.02 0.12
C GLU A 150 -7.04 6.89 0.88
N ILE A 151 -6.06 7.48 0.19
CA ILE A 151 -5.11 8.41 0.81
C ILE A 151 -5.82 9.68 1.26
N LYS A 152 -6.65 10.28 0.40
CA LYS A 152 -7.44 11.49 0.72
C LYS A 152 -8.37 11.23 1.92
N ASP A 153 -9.12 10.14 1.89
CA ASP A 153 -10.08 9.81 2.94
C ASP A 153 -9.38 9.54 4.28
N CYS A 154 -8.29 8.81 4.29
CA CYS A 154 -7.51 8.56 5.49
C CYS A 154 -7.03 9.86 6.16
N LEU A 155 -6.53 10.82 5.36
CA LEU A 155 -6.12 12.13 5.87
C LEU A 155 -7.31 12.95 6.35
N GLN A 156 -8.39 12.98 5.58
CA GLN A 156 -9.61 13.73 5.94
C GLN A 156 -10.21 13.21 7.24
N ASP A 157 -10.36 11.90 7.37
CA ASP A 157 -11.02 11.28 8.53
C ASP A 157 -10.16 11.31 9.79
N THR A 158 -8.82 11.23 9.62
CA THR A 158 -7.92 11.15 10.78
C THR A 158 -7.52 12.50 11.32
N LEU A 159 -7.21 13.48 10.43
CA LEU A 159 -6.72 14.81 10.84
C LEU A 159 -7.85 15.84 10.93
N ASN A 160 -9.02 15.56 10.35
CA ASN A 160 -10.14 16.49 10.23
C ASN A 160 -9.71 17.90 9.74
N PRO A 161 -8.92 18.00 8.66
CA PRO A 161 -8.44 19.26 8.14
C PRO A 161 -9.58 20.02 7.44
N LYS A 162 -9.39 21.30 7.11
CA LYS A 162 -10.34 22.09 6.31
C LYS A 162 -10.50 21.55 4.89
N GLY A 163 -9.55 20.74 4.42
CA GLY A 163 -9.60 20.05 3.15
C GLY A 163 -8.30 19.30 2.88
N VAL A 164 -8.37 18.35 1.95
CA VAL A 164 -7.27 17.55 1.46
C VAL A 164 -7.26 17.57 -0.07
N ALA A 165 -6.07 17.58 -0.66
CA ALA A 165 -5.83 17.41 -2.09
C ALA A 165 -4.80 16.28 -2.28
N VAL A 166 -5.10 15.34 -3.17
CA VAL A 166 -4.19 14.27 -3.57
C VAL A 166 -4.17 14.20 -5.10
N VAL A 167 -2.98 14.24 -5.69
CA VAL A 167 -2.76 14.00 -7.12
C VAL A 167 -1.69 12.94 -7.26
N ILE A 168 -1.97 11.93 -8.08
CA ILE A 168 -1.03 10.85 -8.40
C ILE A 168 -0.83 10.81 -9.92
N ALA A 169 0.42 10.86 -10.36
CA ALA A 169 0.81 10.62 -11.75
C ALA A 169 1.68 9.37 -11.81
N ALA A 170 1.27 8.35 -12.58
CA ALA A 170 1.96 7.08 -12.64
C ALA A 170 1.96 6.44 -14.02
N GLN A 171 2.95 5.58 -14.23
CA GLN A 171 3.12 4.70 -15.38
C GLN A 171 2.72 3.28 -15.00
N HIS A 172 2.01 2.59 -15.90
CA HIS A 172 1.47 1.26 -15.67
C HIS A 172 2.13 0.23 -16.60
N LEU A 173 2.92 -0.68 -16.04
CA LEU A 173 3.56 -1.73 -16.84
C LEU A 173 2.54 -2.68 -17.49
N CYS A 174 1.36 -2.84 -16.90
CA CYS A 174 0.28 -3.62 -17.51
C CYS A 174 -0.24 -3.02 -18.83
N MET A 175 0.00 -1.72 -19.08
CA MET A 175 -0.32 -1.02 -20.33
C MET A 175 0.90 -0.90 -21.25
N GLN A 176 2.10 -0.78 -20.68
CA GLN A 176 3.32 -0.50 -21.44
C GLN A 176 3.94 -1.76 -22.05
N MET A 177 4.15 -2.82 -21.24
CA MET A 177 4.88 -4.03 -21.68
C MET A 177 3.99 -5.07 -22.35
N ARG A 178 2.67 -4.95 -22.23
CA ARG A 178 1.66 -5.85 -22.80
C ARG A 178 0.34 -5.11 -23.00
N GLY A 179 -0.68 -5.77 -23.56
CA GLY A 179 -1.98 -5.18 -23.82
C GLY A 179 -1.89 -4.12 -24.93
N VAL A 180 -2.14 -2.86 -24.60
CA VAL A 180 -2.15 -1.75 -25.59
C VAL A 180 -0.76 -1.25 -25.98
N GLN A 181 0.29 -1.64 -25.26
CA GLN A 181 1.70 -1.36 -25.56
C GLN A 181 2.02 0.14 -25.78
N LYS A 182 1.43 1.03 -24.97
CA LYS A 182 1.66 2.48 -25.03
C LYS A 182 2.74 2.90 -24.04
N GLN A 183 3.99 2.89 -24.48
CA GLN A 183 5.17 3.08 -23.62
C GLN A 183 5.26 4.45 -22.94
N HIS A 184 4.76 5.51 -23.58
CA HIS A 184 4.83 6.88 -23.05
C HIS A 184 3.55 7.34 -22.37
N SER A 185 2.59 6.43 -22.17
CA SER A 185 1.35 6.77 -21.46
C SER A 185 1.60 6.96 -19.97
N SER A 186 1.05 8.03 -19.42
CA SER A 186 0.97 8.30 -17.99
C SER A 186 -0.49 8.52 -17.61
N THR A 187 -0.89 8.03 -16.45
CA THR A 187 -2.23 8.24 -15.90
C THR A 187 -2.13 9.21 -14.74
N THR A 188 -2.97 10.24 -14.74
CA THR A 188 -3.09 11.17 -13.60
C THR A 188 -4.46 11.03 -12.98
N THR A 189 -4.51 10.82 -11.68
CA THR A 189 -5.73 10.81 -10.86
C THR A 189 -5.66 11.89 -9.81
N SER A 190 -6.82 12.47 -9.47
CA SER A 190 -6.91 13.50 -8.44
C SER A 190 -8.12 13.27 -7.53
N ALA A 191 -7.97 13.56 -6.26
CA ALA A 191 -9.04 13.53 -5.28
C ALA A 191 -8.94 14.75 -4.36
N PHE A 192 -10.07 15.42 -4.15
CA PHE A 192 -10.17 16.64 -3.37
C PHE A 192 -11.27 16.51 -2.32
N SER A 193 -11.08 17.16 -1.18
CA SER A 193 -12.11 17.30 -0.14
C SER A 193 -12.11 18.71 0.44
N GLY A 194 -13.18 19.04 1.20
CA GLY A 194 -13.29 20.30 1.92
C GLY A 194 -13.09 21.52 1.01
N ILE A 195 -12.19 22.42 1.41
CA ILE A 195 -11.93 23.67 0.70
C ILE A 195 -11.33 23.46 -0.69
N PHE A 196 -10.48 22.43 -0.90
CA PHE A 196 -9.93 22.16 -2.22
C PHE A 196 -11.00 21.75 -3.24
N LEU A 197 -12.10 21.16 -2.78
CA LEU A 197 -13.24 20.83 -3.64
C LEU A 197 -14.12 22.04 -3.91
N LYS A 198 -14.33 22.91 -2.89
CA LYS A 198 -15.29 24.01 -2.92
C LYS A 198 -14.73 25.30 -3.51
N ASP A 199 -13.44 25.58 -3.28
CA ASP A 199 -12.78 26.81 -3.71
C ASP A 199 -11.79 26.56 -4.84
N GLU A 200 -12.06 27.15 -5.99
CA GLU A 200 -11.24 27.02 -7.20
C GLU A 200 -9.85 27.65 -7.02
N LYS A 201 -9.75 28.76 -6.29
CA LYS A 201 -8.46 29.47 -6.08
C LYS A 201 -7.49 28.61 -5.29
N THR A 202 -7.95 28.03 -4.18
CA THR A 202 -7.16 27.09 -3.36
C THR A 202 -6.72 25.88 -4.17
N ARG A 203 -7.63 25.31 -4.98
CA ARG A 203 -7.29 24.18 -5.85
C ARG A 203 -6.26 24.57 -6.92
N SER A 204 -6.41 25.74 -7.55
CA SER A 204 -5.49 26.25 -8.57
C SER A 204 -4.11 26.54 -7.99
N GLU A 205 -4.01 27.10 -6.79
CA GLU A 205 -2.75 27.27 -6.08
C GLU A 205 -2.03 25.93 -5.90
N PHE A 206 -2.73 24.91 -5.38
CA PHE A 206 -2.16 23.57 -5.24
C PHE A 206 -1.68 23.02 -6.59
N MET A 207 -2.50 23.08 -7.63
CA MET A 207 -2.14 22.58 -8.97
C MET A 207 -0.93 23.30 -9.55
N THR A 208 -0.73 24.59 -9.26
CA THR A 208 0.45 25.35 -9.69
C THR A 208 1.72 24.93 -8.94
N LEU A 209 1.60 24.66 -7.65
CA LEU A 209 2.74 24.27 -6.80
C LEU A 209 3.29 22.87 -7.10
N ILE A 210 2.49 21.99 -7.72
CA ILE A 210 2.91 20.62 -8.07
C ILE A 210 3.42 20.46 -9.51
N GLN A 211 3.40 21.51 -10.33
CA GLN A 211 3.96 21.53 -11.69
C GLN A 211 5.48 21.40 -11.71
#